data_9855edcfff53b4fd64605d9e5bb2dbcd
#
_entry.id   9855edcfff53b4fd64605d9e5bb2dbcd
#
_cell.length_a   1.000
_cell.length_b   1.000
_cell.length_c   1.000
_cell.angle_alpha   90.00
_cell.angle_beta   90.00
_cell.angle_gamma   90.00
#
_symmetry.space_group_name_H-M   'P 1'
#
loop_
_entity.id
_entity.type
_entity.pdbx_description
1 polymer ?
#
loop_
_entity_poly.entity_id
_entity_poly.type
_entity_poly.pdbx_seq_one_letter_code
_entity_poly.pdbx_strand_id
1 'polypeptide(L)'
;MARAEFVRVMFNDISQKYDLLNDVLSVGTHRLWKKSFVDLATKSSPKKILDCATGTGDIAFMLEGIGAEVTGLDFSEKMIDFANKRASETGSKVKFIVGDIQKLPYQDKEFDAVTISFGIRNVESLELGLKELGRVAKSVHILEFGQPKSALYKKAYFTMLKLYVPVFGMITKRGDAYEYLIATSEAFPSDEKFLSIMKDNTSFTHYRSIPVFGGIAYMYSAWSEE
;
A
#
# COMPACT_ATOMS: atom_id res chain seq x y z
N MET A 1 12.47 20.67 -2.90
CA MET A 1 11.25 19.97 -3.34
C MET A 1 10.56 19.44 -2.09
N ALA A 2 9.27 19.69 -1.90
CA ALA A 2 8.51 19.09 -0.79
C ALA A 2 8.53 17.56 -0.96
N ARG A 3 8.49 16.79 0.15
CA ARG A 3 8.54 15.31 0.12
C ARG A 3 7.49 14.71 -0.80
N ALA A 4 6.26 15.25 -0.76
CA ALA A 4 5.15 14.80 -1.61
C ALA A 4 5.45 14.99 -3.12
N GLU A 5 6.03 16.13 -3.51
CA GLU A 5 6.40 16.41 -4.90
C GLU A 5 7.49 15.46 -5.41
N PHE A 6 8.51 15.18 -4.57
CA PHE A 6 9.55 14.21 -4.89
C PHE A 6 8.95 12.80 -5.09
N VAL A 7 8.06 12.38 -4.19
CA VAL A 7 7.38 11.08 -4.26
C VAL A 7 6.53 11.00 -5.54
N ARG A 8 5.76 12.02 -5.87
CA ARG A 8 4.95 12.07 -7.09
C ARG A 8 5.79 11.94 -8.36
N VAL A 9 6.86 12.73 -8.48
CA VAL A 9 7.76 12.67 -9.63
C VAL A 9 8.41 11.30 -9.75
N MET A 10 8.90 10.75 -8.64
CA MET A 10 9.52 9.43 -8.60
C MET A 10 8.55 8.34 -9.08
N PHE A 11 7.33 8.28 -8.54
CA PHE A 11 6.33 7.27 -8.94
C PHE A 11 5.86 7.47 -10.38
N ASN A 12 5.71 8.71 -10.84
CA ASN A 12 5.43 9.01 -12.24
C ASN A 12 6.51 8.43 -13.17
N ASP A 13 7.76 8.50 -12.75
CA ASP A 13 8.90 8.05 -13.55
C ASP A 13 9.09 6.53 -13.55
N ILE A 14 8.77 5.86 -12.45
CA ILE A 14 8.93 4.41 -12.32
C ILE A 14 7.67 3.61 -12.64
N SER A 15 6.55 4.27 -12.96
CA SER A 15 5.24 3.64 -13.15
C SER A 15 5.28 2.40 -14.06
N GLN A 16 6.04 2.43 -15.16
CA GLN A 16 6.21 1.28 -16.07
C GLN A 16 7.04 0.12 -15.49
N LYS A 17 7.86 0.38 -14.47
CA LYS A 17 8.78 -0.60 -13.87
C LYS A 17 8.44 -0.87 -12.40
N TYR A 18 7.33 -0.34 -11.92
CA TYR A 18 6.94 -0.44 -10.50
C TYR A 18 6.78 -1.89 -10.04
N ASP A 19 6.17 -2.74 -10.87
CA ASP A 19 6.02 -4.16 -10.56
C ASP A 19 7.36 -4.88 -10.49
N LEU A 20 8.30 -4.55 -11.40
CA LEU A 20 9.67 -5.08 -11.35
C LEU A 20 10.38 -4.66 -10.06
N LEU A 21 10.16 -3.42 -9.60
CA LEU A 21 10.72 -2.91 -8.36
C LEU A 21 10.20 -3.72 -7.15
N ASN A 22 8.90 -3.97 -7.10
CA ASN A 22 8.29 -4.79 -6.07
C ASN A 22 8.76 -6.26 -6.14
N ASP A 23 8.92 -6.82 -7.35
CA ASP A 23 9.49 -8.16 -7.55
C ASP A 23 10.90 -8.25 -6.94
N VAL A 24 11.74 -7.25 -7.16
CA VAL A 24 13.11 -7.21 -6.63
C VAL A 24 13.13 -7.13 -5.10
N LEU A 25 12.35 -6.21 -4.50
CA LEU A 25 12.31 -6.01 -3.04
C LEU A 25 11.72 -7.20 -2.29
N SER A 26 10.76 -7.87 -2.88
CA SER A 26 10.06 -9.01 -2.28
C SER A 26 10.60 -10.36 -2.72
N VAL A 27 11.65 -10.38 -3.58
CA VAL A 27 12.14 -11.61 -4.23
C VAL A 27 11.00 -12.33 -4.97
N GLY A 28 10.11 -11.57 -5.64
CA GLY A 28 8.94 -12.08 -6.38
C GLY A 28 7.75 -12.52 -5.52
N THR A 29 7.86 -12.49 -4.18
CA THR A 29 6.82 -13.02 -3.29
C THR A 29 5.65 -12.05 -3.05
N HIS A 30 5.78 -10.78 -3.44
CA HIS A 30 4.74 -9.76 -3.21
C HIS A 30 3.38 -10.11 -3.82
N ARG A 31 3.35 -10.92 -4.91
CA ARG A 31 2.10 -11.36 -5.53
C ARG A 31 1.31 -12.30 -4.63
N LEU A 32 1.99 -13.19 -3.90
CA LEU A 32 1.37 -14.04 -2.89
C LEU A 32 0.87 -13.21 -1.69
N TRP A 33 1.62 -12.18 -1.31
CA TRP A 33 1.22 -11.28 -0.22
C TRP A 33 -0.02 -10.48 -0.61
N LYS A 34 -0.08 -9.94 -1.84
CA LYS A 34 -1.27 -9.24 -2.37
C LYS A 34 -2.51 -10.15 -2.34
N LYS A 35 -2.38 -11.43 -2.75
CA LYS A 35 -3.49 -12.39 -2.69
C LYS A 35 -3.96 -12.60 -1.24
N SER A 36 -3.05 -12.92 -0.33
CA SER A 36 -3.39 -13.12 1.10
C SER A 36 -3.98 -11.85 1.72
N PHE A 37 -3.54 -10.68 1.28
CA PHE A 37 -4.06 -9.39 1.71
C PHE A 37 -5.50 -9.17 1.25
N VAL A 38 -5.81 -9.45 -0.01
CA VAL A 38 -7.18 -9.39 -0.55
C VAL A 38 -8.08 -10.38 0.19
N ASP A 39 -7.63 -11.62 0.40
CA ASP A 39 -8.37 -12.64 1.18
C ASP A 39 -8.65 -12.14 2.62
N LEU A 40 -7.71 -11.41 3.24
CA LEU A 40 -7.90 -10.82 4.57
C LEU A 40 -8.93 -9.69 4.54
N ALA A 41 -8.79 -8.74 3.59
CA ALA A 41 -9.64 -7.56 3.48
C ALA A 41 -11.09 -7.88 3.13
N THR A 42 -11.33 -9.05 2.54
CA THR A 42 -12.65 -9.45 2.05
C THR A 42 -13.37 -10.48 2.93
N LYS A 43 -12.80 -10.82 4.09
CA LYS A 43 -13.41 -11.79 5.02
C LYS A 43 -14.82 -11.42 5.47
N SER A 44 -15.13 -10.13 5.63
CA SER A 44 -16.46 -9.61 5.97
C SER A 44 -17.36 -9.42 4.75
N SER A 45 -16.94 -9.85 3.57
CA SER A 45 -17.68 -9.70 2.30
C SER A 45 -18.08 -8.24 1.99
N PRO A 46 -17.14 -7.27 2.06
CA PRO A 46 -17.44 -5.88 1.77
C PRO A 46 -17.92 -5.72 0.33
N LYS A 47 -18.92 -4.83 0.11
CA LYS A 47 -19.52 -4.59 -1.20
C LYS A 47 -18.90 -3.41 -1.90
N LYS A 48 -18.58 -2.34 -1.16
CA LYS A 48 -18.02 -1.10 -1.68
C LYS A 48 -16.66 -0.86 -1.06
N ILE A 49 -15.60 -0.88 -1.88
CA ILE A 49 -14.20 -0.80 -1.41
C ILE A 49 -13.50 0.38 -2.08
N LEU A 50 -12.75 1.14 -1.28
CA LEU A 50 -11.79 2.14 -1.76
C LEU A 50 -10.38 1.57 -1.66
N ASP A 51 -9.69 1.45 -2.78
CA ASP A 51 -8.26 1.07 -2.81
C ASP A 51 -7.40 2.32 -2.93
N CYS A 52 -6.77 2.73 -1.84
CA CYS A 52 -5.93 3.91 -1.75
C CYS A 52 -4.47 3.58 -2.12
N ALA A 53 -3.77 4.54 -2.74
CA ALA A 53 -2.47 4.32 -3.36
C ALA A 53 -2.53 3.10 -4.30
N THR A 54 -3.56 3.07 -5.13
CA THR A 54 -3.90 1.92 -5.99
C THR A 54 -2.82 1.62 -7.04
N GLY A 55 -1.95 2.60 -7.34
CA GLY A 55 -0.92 2.47 -8.35
C GLY A 55 -1.50 2.10 -9.71
N THR A 56 -1.00 1.03 -10.30
CA THR A 56 -1.48 0.48 -11.58
C THR A 56 -2.75 -0.39 -11.46
N GLY A 57 -3.38 -0.43 -10.27
CA GLY A 57 -4.68 -1.05 -10.02
C GLY A 57 -4.64 -2.53 -9.62
N ASP A 58 -3.50 -3.11 -9.28
CA ASP A 58 -3.41 -4.57 -9.03
C ASP A 58 -4.37 -5.07 -7.94
N ILE A 59 -4.41 -4.39 -6.78
CA ILE A 59 -5.33 -4.75 -5.69
C ILE A 59 -6.77 -4.47 -6.11
N ALA A 60 -7.03 -3.32 -6.74
CA ALA A 60 -8.36 -2.94 -7.19
C ALA A 60 -8.97 -3.98 -8.16
N PHE A 61 -8.20 -4.47 -9.13
CA PHE A 61 -8.67 -5.53 -10.04
C PHE A 61 -8.90 -6.86 -9.34
N MET A 62 -8.06 -7.21 -8.36
CA MET A 62 -8.27 -8.44 -7.58
C MET A 62 -9.56 -8.35 -6.73
N LEU A 63 -9.86 -7.19 -6.15
CA LEU A 63 -11.07 -6.93 -5.38
C LEU A 63 -12.32 -6.95 -6.27
N GLU A 64 -12.25 -6.36 -7.48
CA GLU A 64 -13.34 -6.46 -8.47
C GLU A 64 -13.58 -7.92 -8.86
N GLY A 65 -12.52 -8.70 -9.07
CA GLY A 65 -12.60 -10.12 -9.46
C GLY A 65 -13.35 -11.00 -8.48
N ILE A 66 -13.52 -10.59 -7.23
CA ILE A 66 -14.33 -11.26 -6.21
C ILE A 66 -15.72 -10.62 -6.01
N GLY A 67 -16.12 -9.68 -6.89
CA GLY A 67 -17.47 -9.12 -6.95
C GLY A 67 -17.68 -7.84 -6.14
N ALA A 68 -16.67 -7.16 -5.67
CA ALA A 68 -16.81 -5.86 -5.01
C ALA A 68 -16.95 -4.71 -6.04
N GLU A 69 -17.71 -3.67 -5.68
CA GLU A 69 -17.63 -2.37 -6.33
C GLU A 69 -16.39 -1.63 -5.82
N VAL A 70 -15.44 -1.34 -6.73
CA VAL A 70 -14.14 -0.81 -6.36
C VAL A 70 -13.91 0.56 -6.97
N THR A 71 -13.41 1.47 -6.13
CA THR A 71 -12.80 2.73 -6.56
C THR A 71 -11.32 2.70 -6.20
N GLY A 72 -10.44 2.92 -7.18
CA GLY A 72 -9.00 3.08 -6.97
C GLY A 72 -8.62 4.55 -6.92
N LEU A 73 -7.85 4.95 -5.92
CA LEU A 73 -7.36 6.32 -5.74
C LEU A 73 -5.83 6.32 -5.66
N ASP A 74 -5.19 7.19 -6.43
CA ASP A 74 -3.74 7.40 -6.33
C ASP A 74 -3.41 8.88 -6.49
N PHE A 75 -2.31 9.29 -5.87
CA PHE A 75 -1.79 10.65 -5.97
C PHE A 75 -1.10 10.94 -7.31
N SER A 76 -0.64 9.90 -8.00
CA SER A 76 0.07 9.97 -9.27
C SER A 76 -0.91 9.88 -10.45
N GLU A 77 -1.00 10.95 -11.23
CA GLU A 77 -1.78 10.99 -12.47
C GLU A 77 -1.36 9.88 -13.44
N LYS A 78 -0.05 9.67 -13.61
CA LYS A 78 0.46 8.61 -14.51
C LYS A 78 0.07 7.21 -14.06
N MET A 79 0.03 6.93 -12.75
CA MET A 79 -0.45 5.65 -12.24
C MET A 79 -1.92 5.43 -12.58
N ILE A 80 -2.73 6.47 -12.40
CA ILE A 80 -4.15 6.44 -12.76
C ILE A 80 -4.36 6.26 -14.27
N ASP A 81 -3.56 6.92 -15.11
CA ASP A 81 -3.60 6.71 -16.56
C ASP A 81 -3.32 5.26 -16.95
N PHE A 82 -2.30 4.64 -16.33
CA PHE A 82 -2.00 3.21 -16.53
C PHE A 82 -3.13 2.31 -16.04
N ALA A 83 -3.68 2.58 -14.87
CA ALA A 83 -4.79 1.81 -14.32
C ALA A 83 -6.04 1.88 -15.24
N ASN A 84 -6.38 3.09 -15.72
CA ASN A 84 -7.48 3.30 -16.66
C ASN A 84 -7.25 2.57 -18.00
N LYS A 85 -6.01 2.60 -18.52
CA LYS A 85 -5.67 1.86 -19.73
C LYS A 85 -5.88 0.36 -19.52
N ARG A 86 -5.37 -0.21 -18.43
CA ARG A 86 -5.57 -1.62 -18.08
C ARG A 86 -7.06 -1.97 -17.92
N ALA A 87 -7.84 -1.11 -17.25
CA ALA A 87 -9.27 -1.30 -17.10
C ALA A 87 -9.98 -1.38 -18.46
N SER A 88 -9.64 -0.46 -19.38
CA SER A 88 -10.18 -0.46 -20.75
C SER A 88 -9.82 -1.74 -21.50
N GLU A 89 -8.57 -2.23 -21.39
CA GLU A 89 -8.10 -3.43 -22.08
C GLU A 89 -8.75 -4.72 -21.55
N THR A 90 -9.11 -4.75 -20.25
CA THR A 90 -9.69 -5.94 -19.60
C THR A 90 -11.21 -5.89 -19.46
N GLY A 91 -11.85 -4.76 -19.80
CA GLY A 91 -13.29 -4.56 -19.59
C GLY A 91 -13.69 -4.40 -18.12
N SER A 92 -12.74 -4.02 -17.26
CA SER A 92 -12.97 -3.78 -15.83
C SER A 92 -13.89 -2.57 -15.60
N LYS A 93 -14.68 -2.62 -14.52
CA LYS A 93 -15.59 -1.56 -14.09
C LYS A 93 -15.01 -0.71 -12.94
N VAL A 94 -13.80 -0.99 -12.51
CA VAL A 94 -13.12 -0.20 -11.46
C VAL A 94 -13.02 1.25 -11.90
N LYS A 95 -13.40 2.17 -11.00
CA LYS A 95 -13.26 3.60 -11.22
C LYS A 95 -11.92 4.07 -10.65
N PHE A 96 -11.06 4.65 -11.47
CA PHE A 96 -9.78 5.17 -11.02
C PHE A 96 -9.80 6.70 -11.00
N ILE A 97 -9.37 7.30 -9.89
CA ILE A 97 -9.34 8.75 -9.69
C ILE A 97 -8.00 9.21 -9.11
N VAL A 98 -7.59 10.41 -9.48
CA VAL A 98 -6.46 11.11 -8.85
C VAL A 98 -6.94 11.73 -7.55
N GLY A 99 -6.21 11.52 -6.45
CA GLY A 99 -6.57 12.11 -5.15
C GLY A 99 -5.51 11.93 -4.08
N ASP A 100 -5.68 12.69 -3.01
CA ASP A 100 -4.82 12.66 -1.83
C ASP A 100 -5.53 11.93 -0.68
N ILE A 101 -4.86 10.91 -0.13
CA ILE A 101 -5.36 10.13 1.02
C ILE A 101 -5.60 11.03 2.24
N GLN A 102 -4.86 12.13 2.37
CA GLN A 102 -5.00 13.08 3.49
C GLN A 102 -6.26 13.95 3.40
N LYS A 103 -6.96 13.92 2.26
CA LYS A 103 -8.21 14.69 2.03
C LYS A 103 -9.11 13.94 1.06
N LEU A 104 -9.77 12.90 1.54
CA LEU A 104 -10.64 12.06 0.74
C LEU A 104 -11.99 12.75 0.44
N PRO A 105 -12.42 12.83 -0.84
CA PRO A 105 -13.65 13.53 -1.23
C PRO A 105 -14.92 12.64 -1.04
N TYR A 106 -14.99 11.94 0.10
CA TYR A 106 -16.05 10.99 0.41
C TYR A 106 -16.69 11.28 1.75
N GLN A 107 -17.92 10.80 1.94
CA GLN A 107 -18.65 10.92 3.21
C GLN A 107 -18.12 9.94 4.25
N ASP A 108 -18.48 10.18 5.52
CA ASP A 108 -18.16 9.27 6.60
C ASP A 108 -18.81 7.90 6.37
N LYS A 109 -18.00 6.83 6.54
CA LYS A 109 -18.45 5.44 6.37
C LYS A 109 -19.08 5.13 5.01
N GLU A 110 -18.69 5.85 3.97
CA GLU A 110 -19.17 5.63 2.60
C GLU A 110 -18.75 4.27 2.02
N PHE A 111 -17.62 3.73 2.49
CA PHE A 111 -17.08 2.43 2.07
C PHE A 111 -17.19 1.39 3.18
N ASP A 112 -17.44 0.14 2.80
CA ASP A 112 -17.40 -0.98 3.75
C ASP A 112 -15.96 -1.28 4.17
N ALA A 113 -15.01 -1.15 3.24
CA ALA A 113 -13.59 -1.30 3.53
C ALA A 113 -12.73 -0.30 2.73
N VAL A 114 -11.59 0.06 3.30
CA VAL A 114 -10.48 0.68 2.59
C VAL A 114 -9.31 -0.26 2.58
N THR A 115 -8.64 -0.37 1.43
CA THR A 115 -7.36 -1.06 1.28
C THR A 115 -6.25 -0.08 0.92
N ILE A 116 -5.03 -0.33 1.39
CA ILE A 116 -3.82 0.36 0.94
C ILE A 116 -2.65 -0.62 0.95
N SER A 117 -1.97 -0.75 -0.17
CA SER A 117 -0.85 -1.69 -0.34
C SER A 117 0.42 -0.96 -0.77
N PHE A 118 1.47 -1.03 0.08
CA PHE A 118 2.79 -0.43 -0.14
C PHE A 118 2.79 1.07 -0.41
N GLY A 119 1.77 1.78 0.10
CA GLY A 119 1.57 3.21 -0.13
C GLY A 119 1.64 4.08 1.10
N ILE A 120 1.22 3.56 2.27
CA ILE A 120 1.01 4.39 3.48
C ILE A 120 2.30 5.06 3.99
N ARG A 121 3.47 4.43 3.82
CA ARG A 121 4.75 5.01 4.21
C ARG A 121 5.14 6.26 3.43
N ASN A 122 4.51 6.49 2.27
CA ASN A 122 4.79 7.60 1.37
C ASN A 122 3.88 8.81 1.61
N VAL A 123 2.84 8.66 2.43
CA VAL A 123 1.92 9.74 2.80
C VAL A 123 2.68 10.79 3.61
N GLU A 124 2.48 12.08 3.33
CA GLU A 124 3.22 13.17 3.96
C GLU A 124 2.90 13.27 5.45
N SER A 125 1.61 13.24 5.83
CA SER A 125 1.15 13.10 7.21
C SER A 125 0.43 11.77 7.38
N LEU A 126 1.11 10.83 8.03
CA LEU A 126 0.54 9.52 8.37
C LEU A 126 -0.74 9.66 9.22
N GLU A 127 -0.74 10.61 10.16
CA GLU A 127 -1.86 10.87 11.05
C GLU A 127 -3.11 11.33 10.29
N LEU A 128 -2.96 12.32 9.39
CA LEU A 128 -4.07 12.80 8.56
C LEU A 128 -4.58 11.69 7.63
N GLY A 129 -3.67 10.94 7.02
CA GLY A 129 -4.04 9.81 6.18
C GLY A 129 -4.86 8.77 6.93
N LEU A 130 -4.39 8.33 8.11
CA LEU A 130 -5.11 7.35 8.93
C LEU A 130 -6.48 7.88 9.40
N LYS A 131 -6.58 9.15 9.79
CA LYS A 131 -7.86 9.77 10.16
C LYS A 131 -8.86 9.73 9.02
N GLU A 132 -8.45 10.08 7.81
CA GLU A 132 -9.31 10.04 6.62
C GLU A 132 -9.71 8.61 6.24
N LEU A 133 -8.76 7.66 6.24
CA LEU A 133 -9.08 6.25 6.00
C LEU A 133 -10.11 5.72 7.01
N GLY A 134 -9.92 6.04 8.30
CA GLY A 134 -10.86 5.65 9.37
C GLY A 134 -12.21 6.37 9.28
N ARG A 135 -12.24 7.61 8.76
CA ARG A 135 -13.47 8.37 8.59
C ARG A 135 -14.36 7.78 7.49
N VAL A 136 -13.77 7.48 6.33
CA VAL A 136 -14.55 7.09 5.14
C VAL A 136 -14.96 5.63 5.11
N ALA A 137 -14.42 4.75 5.96
CA ALA A 137 -14.69 3.32 5.90
C ALA A 137 -15.06 2.68 7.24
N LYS A 138 -15.80 1.56 7.17
CA LYS A 138 -16.14 0.72 8.32
C LYS A 138 -14.97 -0.16 8.76
N SER A 139 -14.05 -0.49 7.85
CA SER A 139 -12.81 -1.20 8.14
C SER A 139 -11.65 -0.68 7.28
N VAL A 140 -10.42 -0.80 7.81
CA VAL A 140 -9.19 -0.39 7.12
C VAL A 140 -8.22 -1.55 7.12
N HIS A 141 -7.68 -1.86 5.95
CA HIS A 141 -6.69 -2.91 5.74
C HIS A 141 -5.45 -2.33 5.07
N ILE A 142 -4.28 -2.61 5.61
CA ILE A 142 -3.00 -2.06 5.13
C ILE A 142 -2.01 -3.20 4.96
N LEU A 143 -1.38 -3.28 3.78
CA LEU A 143 -0.21 -4.12 3.53
C LEU A 143 1.00 -3.21 3.34
N GLU A 144 2.02 -3.32 4.20
CA GLU A 144 3.19 -2.45 4.10
C GLU A 144 4.48 -3.19 4.46
N PHE A 145 5.59 -2.75 3.86
CA PHE A 145 6.91 -3.21 4.27
C PHE A 145 7.17 -2.84 5.73
N GLY A 146 7.92 -3.69 6.40
CA GLY A 146 8.25 -3.53 7.79
C GLY A 146 9.64 -4.04 8.12
N GLN A 147 9.82 -4.37 9.37
CA GLN A 147 11.11 -4.79 9.89
C GLN A 147 10.96 -6.13 10.63
N PRO A 148 11.76 -7.16 10.29
CA PRO A 148 11.78 -8.40 11.05
C PRO A 148 12.01 -8.16 12.54
N LYS A 149 11.28 -8.89 13.40
CA LYS A 149 11.44 -8.82 14.86
C LYS A 149 12.81 -9.32 15.33
N SER A 150 13.34 -10.35 14.68
CA SER A 150 14.67 -10.87 14.99
C SER A 150 15.75 -9.89 14.51
N ALA A 151 16.59 -9.41 15.41
CA ALA A 151 17.69 -8.50 15.08
C ALA A 151 18.68 -9.10 14.06
N LEU A 152 18.95 -10.41 14.16
CA LEU A 152 19.83 -11.11 13.24
C LEU A 152 19.19 -11.19 11.84
N TYR A 153 17.91 -11.56 11.76
CA TYR A 153 17.18 -11.63 10.49
C TYR A 153 17.03 -10.25 9.86
N LYS A 154 16.69 -9.22 10.64
CA LYS A 154 16.65 -7.82 10.20
C LYS A 154 18.00 -7.40 9.60
N LYS A 155 19.12 -7.64 10.31
CA LYS A 155 20.45 -7.31 9.82
C LYS A 155 20.78 -8.04 8.51
N ALA A 156 20.51 -9.34 8.44
CA ALA A 156 20.75 -10.15 7.24
C ALA A 156 19.90 -9.64 6.05
N TYR A 157 18.61 -9.38 6.25
CA TYR A 157 17.70 -8.89 5.22
C TYR A 157 18.13 -7.53 4.65
N PHE A 158 18.35 -6.52 5.50
CA PHE A 158 18.76 -5.19 5.03
C PHE A 158 20.18 -5.19 4.45
N THR A 159 21.11 -6.02 4.95
CA THR A 159 22.43 -6.19 4.33
C THR A 159 22.29 -6.78 2.93
N MET A 160 21.49 -7.81 2.78
CA MET A 160 21.20 -8.41 1.46
C MET A 160 20.60 -7.37 0.50
N LEU A 161 19.61 -6.58 0.94
CA LEU A 161 19.03 -5.53 0.11
C LEU A 161 20.07 -4.48 -0.31
N LYS A 162 20.91 -4.02 0.62
CA LYS A 162 21.95 -3.02 0.35
C LYS A 162 23.02 -3.54 -0.63
N LEU A 163 23.25 -4.84 -0.70
CA LEU A 163 24.16 -5.45 -1.67
C LEU A 163 23.50 -5.72 -3.02
N TYR A 164 22.26 -6.17 -3.01
CA TYR A 164 21.52 -6.64 -4.18
C TYR A 164 20.90 -5.50 -4.99
N VAL A 165 20.31 -4.53 -4.29
CA VAL A 165 19.55 -3.43 -4.89
C VAL A 165 20.39 -2.50 -5.77
N PRO A 166 21.63 -2.09 -5.43
CA PRO A 166 22.46 -1.28 -6.32
C PRO A 166 22.71 -1.92 -7.68
N VAL A 167 22.85 -3.24 -7.74
CA VAL A 167 23.04 -3.99 -9.00
C VAL A 167 21.80 -3.81 -9.92
N PHE A 168 20.60 -3.92 -9.36
CA PHE A 168 19.37 -3.66 -10.11
C PHE A 168 19.19 -2.17 -10.44
N GLY A 169 19.58 -1.28 -9.53
CA GLY A 169 19.60 0.17 -9.77
C GLY A 169 20.45 0.57 -10.97
N MET A 170 21.61 -0.07 -11.18
CA MET A 170 22.45 0.13 -12.35
C MET A 170 21.77 -0.37 -13.65
N ILE A 171 21.13 -1.54 -13.60
CA ILE A 171 20.41 -2.13 -14.75
C ILE A 171 19.21 -1.27 -15.16
N THR A 172 18.47 -0.76 -14.17
CA THR A 172 17.25 0.02 -14.40
C THR A 172 17.49 1.52 -14.57
N LYS A 173 18.72 1.99 -14.31
CA LYS A 173 19.11 3.42 -14.27
C LYS A 173 18.30 4.25 -13.26
N ARG A 174 17.89 3.65 -12.14
CA ARG A 174 16.99 4.23 -11.11
C ARG A 174 17.45 3.89 -9.69
N GLY A 175 18.75 4.06 -9.43
CA GLY A 175 19.32 3.82 -8.10
C GLY A 175 18.64 4.62 -6.99
N ASP A 176 18.25 5.86 -7.25
CA ASP A 176 17.57 6.78 -6.36
C ASP A 176 16.23 6.24 -5.82
N ALA A 177 15.40 5.65 -6.68
CA ALA A 177 14.13 5.07 -6.27
C ALA A 177 14.32 3.84 -5.37
N TYR A 178 15.34 3.02 -5.64
CA TYR A 178 15.65 1.85 -4.83
C TYR A 178 16.20 2.23 -3.45
N GLU A 179 17.09 3.23 -3.39
CA GLU A 179 17.62 3.76 -2.13
C GLU A 179 16.49 4.35 -1.27
N TYR A 180 15.61 5.13 -1.88
CA TYR A 180 14.43 5.67 -1.22
C TYR A 180 13.54 4.56 -0.61
N LEU A 181 13.29 3.49 -1.35
CA LEU A 181 12.46 2.38 -0.88
C LEU A 181 13.09 1.64 0.31
N ILE A 182 14.40 1.38 0.27
CA ILE A 182 15.10 0.77 1.40
C ILE A 182 15.04 1.68 2.62
N ALA A 183 15.40 2.96 2.46
CA ALA A 183 15.44 3.92 3.54
C ALA A 183 14.06 4.12 4.20
N THR A 184 13.00 4.24 3.40
CA THR A 184 11.63 4.39 3.90
C THR A 184 11.12 3.12 4.57
N SER A 185 11.44 1.93 4.06
CA SER A 185 11.06 0.65 4.69
C SER A 185 11.82 0.41 6.00
N GLU A 186 13.09 0.81 6.09
CA GLU A 186 13.89 0.71 7.30
C GLU A 186 13.44 1.69 8.39
N ALA A 187 12.93 2.86 8.00
CA ALA A 187 12.47 3.91 8.91
C ALA A 187 10.99 3.76 9.33
N PHE A 188 10.18 3.05 8.55
CA PHE A 188 8.74 2.96 8.80
C PHE A 188 8.45 2.17 10.09
N PRO A 189 7.59 2.69 11.00
CA PRO A 189 7.17 1.96 12.19
C PRO A 189 6.42 0.71 11.78
N SER A 190 6.74 -0.43 12.38
CA SER A 190 6.10 -1.70 12.02
C SER A 190 5.58 -2.43 13.25
N ASP A 191 4.68 -3.39 13.01
CA ASP A 191 4.05 -4.23 14.01
C ASP A 191 3.32 -3.41 15.09
N GLU A 192 3.58 -3.64 16.37
CA GLU A 192 2.91 -2.96 17.50
C GLU A 192 3.07 -1.44 17.47
N LYS A 193 4.21 -0.93 16.98
CA LYS A 193 4.42 0.52 16.84
C LYS A 193 3.45 1.15 15.87
N PHE A 194 3.25 0.51 14.70
CA PHE A 194 2.29 1.02 13.72
C PHE A 194 0.85 0.82 14.17
N LEU A 195 0.54 -0.30 14.85
CA LEU A 195 -0.77 -0.50 15.47
C LEU A 195 -1.11 0.59 16.50
N SER A 196 -0.13 1.01 17.32
CA SER A 196 -0.34 2.12 18.25
C SER A 196 -0.70 3.40 17.50
N ILE A 197 0.02 3.73 16.43
CA ILE A 197 -0.27 4.90 15.59
C ILE A 197 -1.68 4.80 14.98
N MET A 198 -2.08 3.61 14.51
CA MET A 198 -3.44 3.39 14.00
C MET A 198 -4.49 3.63 15.09
N LYS A 199 -4.28 3.12 16.31
CA LYS A 199 -5.19 3.31 17.46
C LYS A 199 -5.33 4.78 17.83
N ASP A 200 -4.24 5.53 17.82
CA ASP A 200 -4.23 6.94 18.19
C ASP A 200 -4.93 7.84 17.14
N ASN A 201 -5.04 7.36 15.88
CA ASN A 201 -5.54 8.15 14.77
C ASN A 201 -6.81 7.62 14.11
N THR A 202 -7.39 6.53 14.61
CA THR A 202 -8.68 6.00 14.15
C THR A 202 -9.57 5.63 15.33
N SER A 203 -10.89 5.51 15.10
CA SER A 203 -11.88 5.21 16.14
C SER A 203 -12.40 3.76 16.10
N PHE A 204 -11.63 2.82 15.56
CA PHE A 204 -12.00 1.41 15.54
C PHE A 204 -11.85 0.77 16.92
N THR A 205 -12.57 -0.33 17.15
CA THR A 205 -12.51 -1.09 18.42
C THR A 205 -11.53 -2.27 18.34
N HIS A 206 -11.27 -2.78 17.15
CA HIS A 206 -10.40 -3.94 16.94
C HIS A 206 -9.24 -3.60 16.03
N TYR A 207 -8.06 -4.09 16.40
CA TYR A 207 -6.81 -3.88 15.64
C TYR A 207 -6.01 -5.16 15.60
N ARG A 208 -5.44 -5.47 14.44
CA ARG A 208 -4.65 -6.68 14.24
C ARG A 208 -3.44 -6.40 13.36
N SER A 209 -2.30 -6.99 13.72
CA SER A 209 -1.09 -7.06 12.92
C SER A 209 -0.76 -8.52 12.61
N ILE A 210 -0.45 -8.83 11.36
CA ILE A 210 -0.05 -10.15 10.88
C ILE A 210 1.30 -10.00 10.17
N PRO A 211 2.39 -10.58 10.73
CA PRO A 211 3.68 -10.55 10.06
C PRO A 211 3.65 -11.43 8.81
N VAL A 212 4.24 -10.91 7.73
CA VAL A 212 4.43 -11.60 6.47
C VAL A 212 5.92 -11.89 6.31
N PHE A 213 6.27 -13.13 5.97
CA PHE A 213 7.64 -13.56 5.74
C PHE A 213 8.61 -13.15 6.88
N GLY A 214 8.23 -13.44 8.13
CA GLY A 214 9.05 -13.13 9.31
C GLY A 214 9.13 -11.65 9.67
N GLY A 215 8.25 -10.80 9.11
CA GLY A 215 8.16 -9.37 9.40
C GLY A 215 8.83 -8.47 8.36
N ILE A 216 9.18 -8.99 7.18
CA ILE A 216 9.60 -8.17 6.02
C ILE A 216 8.45 -7.26 5.56
N ALA A 217 7.22 -7.75 5.70
CA ALA A 217 6.00 -6.97 5.53
C ALA A 217 5.01 -7.32 6.64
N TYR A 218 3.99 -6.50 6.79
CA TYR A 218 2.89 -6.73 7.72
C TYR A 218 1.57 -6.41 7.04
N MET A 219 0.54 -7.19 7.39
CA MET A 219 -0.86 -6.88 7.11
C MET A 219 -1.51 -6.37 8.38
N TYR A 220 -2.06 -5.17 8.32
CA TYR A 220 -2.78 -4.56 9.43
C TYR A 220 -4.26 -4.50 9.09
N SER A 221 -5.10 -4.68 10.09
CA SER A 221 -6.55 -4.50 9.98
C SER A 221 -7.07 -3.75 11.18
N ALA A 222 -8.00 -2.84 10.94
CA ALA A 222 -8.74 -2.15 11.96
C ALA A 222 -10.24 -2.12 11.59
N TRP A 223 -11.13 -2.44 12.53
CA TRP A 223 -12.57 -2.49 12.31
C TRP A 223 -13.33 -2.30 13.62
N SER A 224 -14.63 -2.02 13.54
CA SER A 224 -15.55 -2.10 14.68
C SER A 224 -16.59 -3.16 14.38
N GLU A 225 -17.04 -3.87 15.41
CA GLU A 225 -18.23 -4.70 15.31
C GLU A 225 -19.46 -3.79 15.20
N GLU A 226 -20.40 -4.13 14.31
CA GLU A 226 -21.69 -3.43 14.17
C GLU A 226 -22.62 -3.74 15.33
#